data_71c5b8b85bd93a1cb16b16892b7c8b00
#
_entry.id   71c5b8b85bd93a1cb16b16892b7c8b00
#
_cell.length_a   1.000
_cell.length_b   1.000
_cell.length_c   1.000
_cell.angle_alpha   90.00
_cell.angle_beta   90.00
_cell.angle_gamma   90.00
#
_symmetry.space_group_name_H-M   'P 1'
#
loop_
_entity.id
_entity.type
_entity.pdbx_description
1 polymer ?
#
loop_
_entity_poly.entity_id
_entity_poly.type
_entity_poly.pdbx_seq_one_letter_code
_entity_poly.pdbx_strand_id
1 'polypeptide(L)'
;EGLYMLTPFSTDAEDEKTQNFVKNYQEAYGETPIQFAADAYDCVYAIAQALEAAGVSPSDSTSDITAALVEQFTSMTFNGLTGTDVTWNENGEVTKAPKAVIIQDGAYVSAE
;
A
#
# COMPACT_ATOMS: atom_id res chain seq x y z
N GLU A 1 -19.49 16.92 -2.60
CA GLU A 1 -19.06 18.04 -1.76
C GLU A 1 -19.43 17.82 -0.31
N GLY A 2 -18.46 18.05 0.62
CA GLY A 2 -18.67 17.94 2.06
C GLY A 2 -18.84 16.51 2.61
N LEU A 3 -18.68 15.48 1.78
CA LEU A 3 -18.73 14.08 2.22
C LEU A 3 -17.41 13.70 2.89
N TYR A 4 -17.47 13.18 4.12
CA TYR A 4 -16.35 12.59 4.81
C TYR A 4 -16.23 11.10 4.49
N MET A 5 -15.00 10.65 4.27
CA MET A 5 -14.68 9.25 3.99
C MET A 5 -13.44 8.82 4.78
N LEU A 6 -13.33 7.51 5.02
CA LEU A 6 -12.11 6.90 5.52
C LEU A 6 -11.41 6.16 4.38
N THR A 7 -10.11 6.40 4.24
CA THR A 7 -9.26 5.79 3.21
C THR A 7 -7.87 5.53 3.79
N PRO A 8 -7.15 4.52 3.34
CA PRO A 8 -5.75 4.33 3.74
C PRO A 8 -4.76 5.25 2.99
N PHE A 9 -5.22 5.99 1.96
CA PHE A 9 -4.37 6.80 1.09
C PHE A 9 -5.00 8.15 0.75
N SER A 10 -4.19 9.21 0.81
CA SER A 10 -4.57 10.56 0.36
C SER A 10 -3.46 11.15 -0.51
N THR A 11 -3.83 11.73 -1.67
CA THR A 11 -2.88 12.28 -2.65
C THR A 11 -2.24 13.58 -2.21
N ASP A 12 -2.80 14.25 -1.23
CA ASP A 12 -2.30 15.51 -0.65
C ASP A 12 -1.42 15.29 0.60
N ALA A 13 -1.15 14.03 0.96
CA ALA A 13 -0.24 13.73 2.05
C ALA A 13 1.17 14.27 1.75
N GLU A 14 1.78 14.93 2.74
CA GLU A 14 3.03 15.68 2.55
C GLU A 14 4.30 14.82 2.58
N ASP A 15 4.19 13.53 2.90
CA ASP A 15 5.35 12.63 2.93
C ASP A 15 5.96 12.44 1.54
N GLU A 16 7.29 12.38 1.49
CA GLU A 16 8.07 12.30 0.26
C GLU A 16 7.68 11.08 -0.59
N LYS A 17 7.43 9.94 0.02
CA LYS A 17 7.04 8.71 -0.68
C LYS A 17 5.74 8.88 -1.44
N THR A 18 4.72 9.46 -0.81
CA THR A 18 3.42 9.74 -1.45
C THR A 18 3.57 10.76 -2.56
N GLN A 19 4.28 11.87 -2.33
CA GLN A 19 4.48 12.90 -3.34
C GLN A 19 5.23 12.37 -4.57
N ASN A 20 6.25 11.56 -4.40
CA ASN A 20 6.97 10.93 -5.50
C ASN A 20 6.08 9.96 -6.28
N PHE A 21 5.27 9.15 -5.60
CA PHE A 21 4.32 8.25 -6.25
C PHE A 21 3.29 9.01 -7.09
N VAL A 22 2.65 10.03 -6.52
CA VAL A 22 1.64 10.86 -7.21
C VAL A 22 2.24 11.50 -8.45
N LYS A 23 3.42 12.12 -8.33
CA LYS A 23 4.12 12.74 -9.43
C LYS A 23 4.43 11.74 -10.56
N ASN A 24 5.05 10.61 -10.21
CA ASN A 24 5.43 9.60 -11.20
C ASN A 24 4.20 8.98 -11.88
N TYR A 25 3.11 8.79 -11.15
CA TYR A 25 1.86 8.29 -11.70
C TYR A 25 1.25 9.29 -12.70
N GLN A 26 1.21 10.57 -12.33
CA GLN A 26 0.71 11.63 -13.22
C GLN A 26 1.56 11.77 -14.49
N GLU A 27 2.88 11.68 -14.38
CA GLU A 27 3.79 11.71 -15.54
C GLU A 27 3.59 10.51 -16.47
N ALA A 28 3.32 9.32 -15.91
CA ALA A 28 3.14 8.10 -16.70
C ALA A 28 1.76 7.99 -17.35
N TYR A 29 0.70 8.43 -16.67
CA TYR A 29 -0.69 8.15 -17.05
C TYR A 29 -1.54 9.40 -17.33
N GLY A 30 -1.05 10.60 -16.99
CA GLY A 30 -1.76 11.87 -17.22
C GLY A 30 -2.93 12.12 -16.28
N GLU A 31 -3.08 11.37 -15.21
CA GLU A 31 -4.17 11.47 -14.24
C GLU A 31 -3.68 11.29 -12.80
N THR A 32 -4.48 11.76 -11.84
CA THR A 32 -4.19 11.61 -10.42
C THR A 32 -4.50 10.18 -9.96
N PRO A 33 -3.59 9.51 -9.22
CA PRO A 33 -3.84 8.15 -8.73
C PRO A 33 -4.97 8.13 -7.70
N ILE A 34 -5.74 7.05 -7.73
CA ILE A 34 -6.72 6.74 -6.70
C ILE A 34 -6.15 5.76 -5.67
N GLN A 35 -6.90 5.52 -4.59
CA GLN A 35 -6.51 4.56 -3.54
C GLN A 35 -6.07 3.20 -4.10
N PHE A 36 -6.81 2.64 -5.05
CA PHE A 36 -6.49 1.30 -5.60
C PHE A 36 -5.16 1.25 -6.35
N ALA A 37 -4.72 2.36 -6.95
CA ALA A 37 -3.39 2.44 -7.54
C ALA A 37 -2.29 2.37 -6.47
N ALA A 38 -2.48 3.06 -5.34
CA ALA A 38 -1.57 2.99 -4.21
C ALA A 38 -1.56 1.61 -3.54
N ASP A 39 -2.73 0.98 -3.40
CA ASP A 39 -2.83 -0.40 -2.88
C ASP A 39 -2.08 -1.40 -3.76
N ALA A 40 -2.25 -1.32 -5.08
CA ALA A 40 -1.55 -2.19 -6.03
C ALA A 40 -0.03 -1.96 -6.01
N TYR A 41 0.41 -0.72 -5.91
CA TYR A 41 1.82 -0.37 -5.75
C TYR A 41 2.42 -0.99 -4.48
N ASP A 42 1.75 -0.86 -3.34
CA ASP A 42 2.17 -1.46 -2.08
C ASP A 42 2.21 -3.00 -2.15
N CYS A 43 1.28 -3.64 -2.83
CA CYS A 43 1.27 -5.10 -3.01
C CYS A 43 2.56 -5.60 -3.67
N VAL A 44 3.04 -4.93 -4.72
CA VAL A 44 4.29 -5.30 -5.40
C VAL A 44 5.48 -5.18 -4.46
N TYR A 45 5.60 -4.10 -3.71
CA TYR A 45 6.71 -3.89 -2.77
C TYR A 45 6.65 -4.83 -1.57
N ALA A 46 5.46 -5.09 -1.03
CA ALA A 46 5.30 -6.04 0.08
C ALA A 46 5.69 -7.47 -0.34
N ILE A 47 5.28 -7.89 -1.53
CA ILE A 47 5.66 -9.20 -2.08
C ILE A 47 7.17 -9.27 -2.31
N ALA A 48 7.78 -8.23 -2.88
CA ALA A 48 9.23 -8.18 -3.10
C ALA A 48 9.99 -8.27 -1.77
N GLN A 49 9.59 -7.53 -0.75
CA GLN A 49 10.18 -7.61 0.59
C GLN A 49 10.07 -9.02 1.18
N ALA A 50 8.91 -9.65 1.06
CA ALA A 50 8.68 -11.00 1.56
C ALA A 50 9.53 -12.05 0.81
N LEU A 51 9.66 -11.93 -0.52
CA LEU A 51 10.50 -12.81 -1.33
C LEU A 51 11.98 -12.71 -0.95
N GLU A 52 12.49 -11.49 -0.78
CA GLU A 52 13.86 -11.25 -0.34
C GLU A 52 14.12 -11.82 1.06
N ALA A 53 13.21 -11.59 2.01
CA ALA A 53 13.33 -12.09 3.38
C ALA A 53 13.25 -13.63 3.45
N ALA A 54 12.41 -14.24 2.62
CA ALA A 54 12.27 -15.70 2.55
C ALA A 54 13.48 -16.37 1.91
N GLY A 55 14.28 -15.66 1.09
CA GLY A 55 15.43 -16.23 0.41
C GLY A 55 15.08 -17.32 -0.60
N VAL A 56 13.86 -17.30 -1.15
CA VAL A 56 13.39 -18.27 -2.15
C VAL A 56 14.03 -18.06 -3.51
N SER A 57 14.16 -19.12 -4.27
CA SER A 57 14.69 -19.12 -5.63
C SER A 57 13.57 -19.21 -6.68
N PRO A 58 13.71 -18.59 -7.86
CA PRO A 58 12.79 -18.78 -8.97
C PRO A 58 12.66 -20.25 -9.44
N SER A 59 13.62 -21.10 -9.06
CA SER A 59 13.59 -22.54 -9.35
C SER A 59 12.82 -23.37 -8.30
N ASP A 60 12.44 -22.78 -7.18
CA ASP A 60 11.65 -23.47 -6.15
C ASP A 60 10.22 -23.72 -6.65
N SER A 61 9.56 -24.73 -6.08
CA SER A 61 8.18 -25.01 -6.45
C SER A 61 7.25 -23.86 -6.03
N THR A 62 6.17 -23.65 -6.76
CA THR A 62 5.15 -22.65 -6.40
C THR A 62 4.60 -22.87 -4.99
N SER A 63 4.44 -24.14 -4.59
CA SER A 63 3.97 -24.51 -3.25
C SER A 63 4.96 -24.06 -2.17
N ASP A 64 6.26 -24.28 -2.37
CA ASP A 64 7.29 -23.90 -1.40
C ASP A 64 7.43 -22.39 -1.30
N ILE A 65 7.40 -21.66 -2.44
CA ILE A 65 7.41 -20.21 -2.47
C ILE A 65 6.19 -19.66 -1.73
N THR A 66 5.00 -20.20 -1.98
CA THR A 66 3.76 -19.74 -1.32
C THR A 66 3.82 -19.96 0.19
N ALA A 67 4.28 -21.12 0.64
CA ALA A 67 4.42 -21.41 2.07
C ALA A 67 5.40 -20.45 2.77
N ALA A 68 6.55 -20.19 2.13
CA ALA A 68 7.55 -19.24 2.63
C ALA A 68 7.00 -17.79 2.68
N LEU A 69 6.22 -17.37 1.68
CA LEU A 69 5.59 -16.04 1.67
C LEU A 69 4.55 -15.90 2.80
N VAL A 70 3.72 -16.91 3.03
CA VAL A 70 2.75 -16.90 4.14
C VAL A 70 3.44 -16.72 5.49
N GLU A 71 4.55 -17.44 5.71
CA GLU A 71 5.36 -17.30 6.92
C GLU A 71 5.94 -15.88 7.06
N GLN A 72 6.46 -15.31 5.97
CA GLN A 72 7.00 -13.95 5.99
C GLN A 72 5.92 -12.91 6.25
N PHE A 73 4.78 -12.96 5.57
CA PHE A 73 3.70 -12.00 5.75
C PHE A 73 3.16 -11.98 7.18
N THR A 74 3.09 -13.12 7.85
CA THR A 74 2.62 -13.19 9.26
C THR A 74 3.66 -12.78 10.29
N SER A 75 4.90 -12.51 9.88
CA SER A 75 6.00 -12.13 10.78
C SER A 75 6.67 -10.79 10.45
N MET A 76 6.48 -10.26 9.24
CA MET A 76 7.11 -9.01 8.80
C MET A 76 6.27 -7.78 9.12
N THR A 77 6.95 -6.62 9.10
CA THR A 77 6.33 -5.30 9.12
C THR A 77 6.63 -4.59 7.81
N PHE A 78 5.63 -3.95 7.22
CA PHE A 78 5.74 -3.26 5.94
C PHE A 78 5.38 -1.78 6.08
N ASN A 79 6.18 -0.92 5.45
CA ASN A 79 5.93 0.51 5.37
C ASN A 79 5.73 0.90 3.90
N GLY A 80 4.53 1.32 3.55
CA GLY A 80 4.14 1.65 2.18
C GLY A 80 3.42 3.00 2.07
N LEU A 81 2.77 3.20 0.94
CA LEU A 81 1.96 4.39 0.68
C LEU A 81 0.66 4.38 1.49
N THR A 82 0.10 3.20 1.73
CA THR A 82 -1.22 3.01 2.34
C THR A 82 -1.17 2.72 3.83
N GLY A 83 0.00 2.69 4.43
CA GLY A 83 0.15 2.48 5.86
C GLY A 83 1.61 2.39 6.31
N THR A 84 1.80 2.70 7.60
CA THR A 84 3.05 2.59 8.33
C THR A 84 2.91 1.47 9.36
N ASP A 85 3.99 0.69 9.56
CA ASP A 85 4.00 -0.47 10.47
C ASP A 85 2.84 -1.46 10.21
N VAL A 86 2.57 -1.70 8.93
CA VAL A 86 1.53 -2.64 8.48
C VAL A 86 1.97 -4.06 8.79
N THR A 87 1.09 -4.82 9.44
CA THR A 87 1.29 -6.23 9.77
C THR A 87 0.09 -7.07 9.35
N TRP A 88 0.27 -8.38 9.25
CA TRP A 88 -0.78 -9.34 8.94
C TRP A 88 -0.88 -10.37 10.07
N ASN A 89 -2.09 -10.70 10.49
CA ASN A 89 -2.31 -11.77 11.46
C ASN A 89 -2.33 -13.16 10.79
N GLU A 90 -2.51 -14.21 11.59
CA GLU A 90 -2.55 -15.60 11.11
C GLU A 90 -3.69 -15.90 10.13
N ASN A 91 -4.75 -15.08 10.11
CA ASN A 91 -5.87 -15.19 9.19
C ASN A 91 -5.65 -14.36 7.89
N GLY A 92 -4.51 -13.66 7.76
CA GLY A 92 -4.22 -12.77 6.64
C GLY A 92 -4.89 -11.40 6.72
N GLU A 93 -5.48 -11.06 7.86
CA GLU A 93 -6.06 -9.73 8.07
C GLU A 93 -4.96 -8.70 8.31
N VAL A 94 -5.05 -7.58 7.60
CA VAL A 94 -4.07 -6.50 7.63
C VAL A 94 -4.46 -5.42 8.65
N THR A 95 -3.44 -4.89 9.35
CA THR A 95 -3.61 -3.70 10.20
C THR A 95 -3.22 -2.45 9.41
N LYS A 96 -4.20 -1.60 9.09
CA LYS A 96 -3.97 -0.29 8.45
C LYS A 96 -4.77 0.77 9.21
N ALA A 97 -4.12 1.89 9.56
CA ALA A 97 -4.81 3.04 10.11
C ALA A 97 -5.55 3.79 9.00
N PRO A 98 -6.85 4.07 9.16
CA PRO A 98 -7.58 4.89 8.19
C PRO A 98 -7.16 6.36 8.31
N LYS A 99 -7.25 7.08 7.19
CA LYS A 99 -7.14 8.54 7.12
C LYS A 99 -8.51 9.12 6.83
N ALA A 100 -8.84 10.25 7.46
CA ALA A 100 -10.06 10.97 7.14
C ALA A 100 -9.82 11.91 5.96
N VAL A 101 -10.70 11.86 4.98
CA VAL A 101 -10.73 12.80 3.85
C VAL A 101 -12.11 13.38 3.69
N ILE A 102 -12.18 14.58 3.14
CA ILE A 102 -13.41 15.27 2.74
C ILE A 102 -13.39 15.56 1.24
N ILE A 103 -14.53 15.50 0.59
CA ILE A 103 -14.64 15.94 -0.81
C ILE A 103 -14.84 17.45 -0.84
N GLN A 104 -13.86 18.17 -1.43
CA GLN A 104 -13.90 19.62 -1.65
C GLN A 104 -13.50 19.92 -3.10
N ASP A 105 -14.31 20.70 -3.79
CA ASP A 105 -14.10 21.08 -5.20
C ASP A 105 -13.86 19.86 -6.12
N GLY A 106 -14.57 18.75 -5.83
CA GLY A 106 -14.47 17.52 -6.60
C GLY A 106 -13.21 16.69 -6.33
N ALA A 107 -12.37 17.04 -5.36
CA ALA A 107 -11.16 16.34 -4.98
C ALA A 107 -11.23 15.78 -3.54
N TYR A 108 -10.44 14.75 -3.27
CA TYR A 108 -10.20 14.27 -1.92
C TYR A 108 -9.14 15.16 -1.26
N VAL A 109 -9.48 15.73 -0.12
CA VAL A 109 -8.60 16.58 0.68
C VAL A 109 -8.52 16.00 2.09
N SER A 110 -7.35 16.01 2.70
CA SER A 110 -7.16 15.58 4.08
C SER A 110 -8.11 16.35 5.01
N ALA A 111 -8.78 15.65 5.90
CA ALA A 111 -9.76 16.22 6.84
C ALA A 111 -9.18 16.42 8.26
N GLU A 112 -7.84 16.34 8.39
CA GLU A 112 -7.13 16.53 9.67
C GLU A 112 -6.86 18.01 9.96
#